data_50ae1a1aba3a55a905df2e593ae3f00f
#
_entry.id   50ae1a1aba3a55a905df2e593ae3f00f
#
_cell.length_a   1.000
_cell.length_b   1.000
_cell.length_c   1.000
_cell.angle_alpha   90.00
_cell.angle_beta   90.00
_cell.angle_gamma   90.00
#
_symmetry.space_group_name_H-M   'P 1'
#
loop_
_entity.id
_entity.type
_entity.pdbx_description
1 polymer ?
#
loop_
_entity_poly.entity_id
_entity_poly.type
_entity_poly.pdbx_seq_one_letter_code
_entity_poly.pdbx_strand_id
1 'polypeptide(L)'
;VSDRWQVNEKLTLNLGLRYENYPLFQRANRGLELLDFNTFNVALGGLGGNPEDLGLKTSNTLFAPRLGVAYRINDDTVVRGGFGRTFNPMPWSRPIRDPYPLVIAYSGAGVNGFVPVGSLTTGIPGAPNPDIASGNVLLPRGVAMRSPNPTNIDRGTIDSWNVFVERRLPLDLAISAGYVGTATRGGYADINQNYAESGGNAARQYFARANNANILDWGSFAIANYHSMQVALNRPFKNGLLLKGAYTWSKALNQVDDDGRAVVSWSQPSQFDRNYAYAGYDRPHMLQLGFVYELPFARDASGVLPMLIKNWQINGIGSWLSGTPFSVGGDNGVLQQQGGLQTANVTGELKGGFGEAGPDEQWYDPSQFSQPGNAWGNSGRNAFRGPSNWNLDFSLFRAFPIGRYRVEFRAEAANVFNHAQWANPITGLTDPNFMRIRTLARNPRTVQLGLRFQF
;
A
#
# COMPACT_ATOMS: atom_id res chain seq x y z
N VAL A 1 17.23 24.90 1.08
CA VAL A 1 16.99 26.24 1.68
C VAL A 1 15.51 26.35 1.98
N SER A 2 15.16 26.84 3.15
CA SER A 2 13.77 27.15 3.51
C SER A 2 13.74 28.44 4.32
N ASP A 3 12.72 29.27 4.08
CA ASP A 3 12.47 30.51 4.76
C ASP A 3 11.02 30.58 5.23
N ARG A 4 10.82 31.21 6.39
CA ARG A 4 9.50 31.53 6.94
C ARG A 4 9.35 33.03 7.05
N TRP A 5 8.51 33.57 6.18
CA TRP A 5 8.27 35.00 6.11
C TRP A 5 6.90 35.36 6.71
N GLN A 6 6.91 36.09 7.79
CA GLN A 6 5.71 36.71 8.35
C GLN A 6 5.50 38.05 7.65
N VAL A 7 4.62 38.04 6.63
CA VAL A 7 4.34 39.23 5.79
C VAL A 7 3.65 40.33 6.61
N ASN A 8 2.72 39.92 7.48
CA ASN A 8 2.03 40.77 8.44
C ASN A 8 1.46 39.90 9.60
N GLU A 9 0.69 40.50 10.50
CA GLU A 9 0.11 39.80 11.67
C GLU A 9 -0.84 38.64 11.28
N LYS A 10 -1.38 38.67 10.05
CA LYS A 10 -2.37 37.69 9.59
C LYS A 10 -1.80 36.67 8.59
N LEU A 11 -0.74 37.01 7.85
CA LEU A 11 -0.20 36.22 6.76
C LEU A 11 1.22 35.75 7.04
N THR A 12 1.40 34.43 7.01
CA THR A 12 2.71 33.76 7.05
C THR A 12 2.89 32.94 5.79
N LEU A 13 4.03 33.07 5.14
CA LEU A 13 4.48 32.26 4.01
C LEU A 13 5.66 31.39 4.44
N ASN A 14 5.67 30.14 3.97
CA ASN A 14 6.81 29.25 4.06
C ASN A 14 7.26 28.92 2.64
N LEU A 15 8.48 29.29 2.30
CA LEU A 15 9.03 29.08 0.97
C LEU A 15 10.26 28.17 1.10
N GLY A 16 10.34 27.15 0.28
CA GLY A 16 11.45 26.22 0.33
C GLY A 16 11.81 25.69 -1.04
N LEU A 17 13.08 25.43 -1.23
CA LEU A 17 13.61 24.72 -2.39
C LEU A 17 14.61 23.69 -1.91
N ARG A 18 14.37 22.44 -2.24
CA ARG A 18 15.31 21.34 -2.03
C ARG A 18 15.86 20.90 -3.38
N TYR A 19 17.16 20.75 -3.46
CA TYR A 19 17.81 20.10 -4.57
C TYR A 19 18.18 18.68 -4.15
N GLU A 20 17.92 17.72 -5.02
CA GLU A 20 18.25 16.32 -4.81
C GLU A 20 19.12 15.84 -5.98
N ASN A 21 20.13 15.06 -5.67
CA ASN A 21 20.93 14.36 -6.68
C ASN A 21 21.00 12.88 -6.31
N TYR A 22 20.56 12.04 -7.23
CA TYR A 22 20.55 10.60 -7.08
C TYR A 22 21.39 9.98 -8.19
N PRO A 23 22.71 9.85 -7.99
CA PRO A 23 23.55 9.20 -8.97
C PRO A 23 23.10 7.76 -9.19
N LEU A 24 23.49 7.18 -10.30
CA LEU A 24 23.30 5.77 -10.54
C LEU A 24 23.98 4.97 -9.45
N PHE A 25 23.30 3.91 -9.08
CA PHE A 25 23.80 2.95 -8.12
C PHE A 25 25.02 2.22 -8.68
N GLN A 26 26.10 2.19 -7.92
CA GLN A 26 27.32 1.48 -8.27
C GLN A 26 27.65 0.45 -7.21
N ARG A 27 28.17 -0.69 -7.62
CA ARG A 27 28.78 -1.68 -6.74
C ARG A 27 30.26 -1.41 -6.61
N ALA A 28 30.89 -1.94 -5.56
CA ALA A 28 32.35 -1.91 -5.47
C ALA A 28 32.94 -2.64 -6.70
N ASN A 29 33.75 -1.94 -7.47
CA ASN A 29 34.43 -2.41 -8.67
C ASN A 29 33.54 -2.76 -9.88
N ARG A 30 32.26 -2.42 -9.88
CA ARG A 30 31.34 -2.80 -10.95
C ARG A 30 30.08 -1.94 -10.99
N GLY A 31 29.59 -1.60 -12.20
CA GLY A 31 28.32 -0.93 -12.43
C GLY A 31 27.11 -1.88 -12.41
N LEU A 32 26.05 -1.46 -13.07
CA LEU A 32 24.82 -2.23 -13.26
C LEU A 32 24.95 -3.25 -14.38
N GLU A 33 23.96 -4.11 -14.50
CA GLU A 33 23.76 -5.00 -15.64
C GLU A 33 22.64 -4.44 -16.52
N LEU A 34 22.85 -4.45 -17.84
CA LEU A 34 21.90 -3.98 -18.83
C LEU A 34 21.68 -5.03 -19.91
N LEU A 35 20.43 -5.47 -20.09
CA LEU A 35 20.05 -6.44 -21.11
C LEU A 35 19.80 -5.73 -22.47
N ASP A 36 20.43 -6.21 -23.50
CA ASP A 36 20.04 -5.92 -24.89
C ASP A 36 18.95 -6.92 -25.31
N PHE A 37 17.74 -6.45 -25.51
CA PHE A 37 16.58 -7.27 -25.88
C PHE A 37 16.69 -7.85 -27.31
N ASN A 38 17.55 -7.33 -28.17
CA ASN A 38 17.75 -7.84 -29.53
C ASN A 38 18.70 -9.04 -29.55
N THR A 39 19.80 -8.94 -28.83
CA THR A 39 20.85 -9.96 -28.82
C THR A 39 20.76 -10.91 -27.65
N PHE A 40 20.06 -10.53 -26.56
CA PHE A 40 20.05 -11.18 -25.26
C PHE A 40 21.42 -11.22 -24.58
N ASN A 41 22.33 -10.33 -24.99
CA ASN A 41 23.54 -10.09 -24.25
C ASN A 41 23.28 -9.13 -23.08
N VAL A 42 23.87 -9.46 -21.94
CA VAL A 42 23.86 -8.61 -20.74
C VAL A 42 25.21 -7.89 -20.69
N ALA A 43 25.20 -6.59 -20.86
CA ALA A 43 26.35 -5.76 -20.65
C ALA A 43 26.60 -5.56 -19.15
N LEU A 44 27.86 -5.66 -18.72
CA LEU A 44 28.30 -5.53 -17.35
C LEU A 44 29.09 -4.23 -17.20
N GLY A 45 28.55 -3.28 -16.46
CA GLY A 45 29.22 -2.01 -16.23
C GLY A 45 30.57 -2.15 -15.53
N GLY A 46 31.60 -1.47 -16.03
CA GLY A 46 32.96 -1.50 -15.50
C GLY A 46 33.78 -2.74 -15.83
N LEU A 47 33.28 -3.65 -16.70
CA LEU A 47 33.99 -4.84 -17.15
C LEU A 47 34.14 -4.85 -18.66
N GLY A 48 35.22 -5.48 -19.19
CA GLY A 48 35.48 -5.67 -20.62
C GLY A 48 35.55 -4.37 -21.43
N GLY A 49 35.90 -3.25 -20.80
CA GLY A 49 35.92 -1.93 -21.44
C GLY A 49 34.55 -1.20 -21.44
N ASN A 50 33.50 -1.78 -20.89
CA ASN A 50 32.23 -1.10 -20.71
C ASN A 50 32.34 0.02 -19.65
N PRO A 51 31.74 1.21 -19.88
CA PRO A 51 31.64 2.23 -18.83
C PRO A 51 30.80 1.71 -17.65
N GLU A 52 31.11 2.18 -16.45
CA GLU A 52 30.40 1.73 -15.23
C GLU A 52 28.91 2.00 -15.29
N ASP A 53 28.50 3.12 -15.88
CA ASP A 53 27.11 3.55 -16.02
C ASP A 53 26.39 2.94 -17.25
N LEU A 54 27.08 2.20 -18.11
CA LEU A 54 26.56 1.64 -19.37
C LEU A 54 25.83 2.68 -20.24
N GLY A 55 26.21 3.96 -20.13
CA GLY A 55 25.56 5.07 -20.82
C GLY A 55 24.18 5.46 -20.26
N LEU A 56 23.76 4.86 -19.15
CA LEU A 56 22.52 5.24 -18.45
C LEU A 56 22.70 6.63 -17.82
N LYS A 57 21.70 7.48 -17.97
CA LYS A 57 21.74 8.84 -17.43
C LYS A 57 20.57 9.06 -16.49
N THR A 58 20.85 9.63 -15.31
CA THR A 58 19.83 10.12 -14.40
C THR A 58 19.80 11.64 -14.40
N SER A 59 18.63 12.22 -14.17
CA SER A 59 18.46 13.67 -14.09
C SER A 59 19.27 14.25 -12.93
N ASN A 60 19.96 15.36 -13.19
CA ASN A 60 20.63 16.18 -12.19
C ASN A 60 19.88 17.50 -11.91
N THR A 61 18.65 17.66 -12.41
CA THR A 61 17.82 18.88 -12.26
C THR A 61 16.64 18.66 -11.31
N LEU A 62 16.86 17.84 -10.27
CA LEU A 62 15.79 17.46 -9.35
C LEU A 62 15.57 18.56 -8.28
N PHE A 63 14.83 19.59 -8.67
CA PHE A 63 14.43 20.67 -7.78
C PHE A 63 13.03 20.42 -7.20
N ALA A 64 12.93 20.39 -5.88
CA ALA A 64 11.73 20.12 -5.13
C ALA A 64 11.24 21.37 -4.38
N PRO A 65 10.37 22.20 -5.02
CA PRO A 65 9.78 23.36 -4.38
C PRO A 65 8.82 22.95 -3.26
N ARG A 66 8.75 23.78 -2.22
CA ARG A 66 7.80 23.68 -1.10
C ARG A 66 7.21 25.04 -0.83
N LEU A 67 5.91 25.11 -0.85
CA LEU A 67 5.15 26.34 -0.60
C LEU A 67 4.16 26.08 0.52
N GLY A 68 4.07 27.00 1.46
CA GLY A 68 3.07 26.96 2.53
C GLY A 68 2.53 28.35 2.78
N VAL A 69 1.24 28.44 3.06
CA VAL A 69 0.56 29.66 3.43
C VAL A 69 -0.30 29.42 4.68
N ALA A 70 -0.27 30.35 5.59
CA ALA A 70 -1.21 30.42 6.72
C ALA A 70 -1.78 31.82 6.79
N TYR A 71 -3.11 31.94 6.69
CA TYR A 71 -3.83 33.20 6.75
C TYR A 71 -4.85 33.18 7.88
N ARG A 72 -4.70 34.07 8.85
CA ARG A 72 -5.62 34.27 9.95
C ARG A 72 -6.74 35.21 9.50
N ILE A 73 -7.94 34.65 9.26
CA ILE A 73 -9.12 35.44 8.90
C ILE A 73 -9.54 36.31 10.10
N ASN A 74 -9.64 35.66 11.27
CA ASN A 74 -9.92 36.28 12.55
C ASN A 74 -9.25 35.46 13.69
N ASP A 75 -9.53 35.81 14.94
CA ASP A 75 -8.88 35.16 16.11
C ASP A 75 -9.22 33.67 16.25
N ASP A 76 -10.35 33.24 15.71
CA ASP A 76 -10.82 31.85 15.80
C ASP A 76 -10.64 31.05 14.52
N THR A 77 -10.33 31.70 13.39
CA THR A 77 -10.35 31.03 12.07
C THR A 77 -9.04 31.28 11.32
N VAL A 78 -8.40 30.18 10.92
CA VAL A 78 -7.19 30.16 10.11
C VAL A 78 -7.39 29.30 8.88
N VAL A 79 -6.92 29.77 7.72
CA VAL A 79 -6.81 28.98 6.49
C VAL A 79 -5.34 28.64 6.28
N ARG A 80 -5.08 27.39 5.98
CA ARG A 80 -3.72 26.90 5.65
C ARG A 80 -3.73 26.20 4.32
N GLY A 81 -2.70 26.40 3.53
CA GLY A 81 -2.48 25.69 2.30
C GLY A 81 -1.02 25.32 2.13
N GLY A 82 -0.77 24.27 1.41
CA GLY A 82 0.57 23.81 1.14
C GLY A 82 0.69 23.07 -0.19
N PHE A 83 1.86 23.18 -0.78
CA PHE A 83 2.30 22.41 -1.93
C PHE A 83 3.74 21.95 -1.70
N GLY A 84 4.05 20.73 -2.08
CA GLY A 84 5.41 20.22 -2.04
C GLY A 84 5.64 19.16 -3.11
N ARG A 85 6.80 19.25 -3.77
CA ARG A 85 7.30 18.20 -4.64
C ARG A 85 8.36 17.39 -3.91
N THR A 86 8.36 16.10 -4.12
CA THR A 86 9.42 15.16 -3.78
C THR A 86 9.68 14.24 -4.95
N PHE A 87 10.82 13.55 -4.93
CA PHE A 87 11.15 12.57 -5.95
C PHE A 87 11.06 11.18 -5.36
N ASN A 88 10.58 10.23 -6.18
CA ASN A 88 10.44 8.85 -5.74
C ASN A 88 11.84 8.23 -5.50
N PRO A 89 12.19 7.81 -4.28
CA PRO A 89 13.48 7.16 -4.04
C PRO A 89 13.51 5.80 -4.71
N MET A 90 14.62 5.47 -5.39
CA MET A 90 14.79 4.13 -5.95
C MET A 90 14.92 3.10 -4.83
N PRO A 91 14.08 2.07 -4.77
CA PRO A 91 14.25 0.97 -3.82
C PRO A 91 15.58 0.24 -4.09
N TRP A 92 16.38 0.05 -3.05
CA TRP A 92 17.65 -0.68 -3.14
C TRP A 92 17.50 -2.12 -3.63
N SER A 93 16.30 -2.69 -3.50
CA SER A 93 15.99 -4.02 -4.02
C SER A 93 16.06 -4.12 -5.54
N ARG A 94 15.86 -3.01 -6.26
CA ARG A 94 15.82 -3.02 -7.73
C ARG A 94 17.13 -3.47 -8.38
N PRO A 95 18.27 -2.83 -8.11
CA PRO A 95 19.53 -3.18 -8.76
C PRO A 95 20.18 -4.47 -8.24
N ILE A 96 19.64 -5.10 -7.18
CA ILE A 96 20.20 -6.33 -6.61
C ILE A 96 19.28 -7.55 -6.76
N ARG A 97 18.08 -7.38 -7.31
CA ARG A 97 17.14 -8.47 -7.53
C ARG A 97 17.24 -8.98 -8.96
N ASP A 98 17.56 -10.27 -9.10
CA ASP A 98 17.63 -11.01 -10.35
C ASP A 98 18.50 -10.38 -11.47
N PRO A 99 19.59 -9.64 -11.19
CA PRO A 99 20.49 -9.18 -12.24
C PRO A 99 21.42 -10.33 -12.62
N TYR A 100 21.16 -10.96 -13.75
CA TYR A 100 22.10 -11.94 -14.31
C TYR A 100 23.38 -11.22 -14.80
N PRO A 101 24.59 -11.74 -14.57
CA PRO A 101 24.96 -13.01 -13.93
C PRO A 101 25.25 -12.91 -12.43
N LEU A 102 24.97 -11.79 -11.77
CA LEU A 102 25.21 -11.63 -10.34
C LEU A 102 24.36 -12.59 -9.51
N VAL A 103 23.10 -12.77 -9.92
CA VAL A 103 22.16 -13.73 -9.36
C VAL A 103 21.73 -14.68 -10.46
N ILE A 104 21.96 -15.97 -10.26
CA ILE A 104 21.47 -17.02 -11.16
C ILE A 104 20.39 -17.78 -10.43
N ALA A 105 19.14 -17.54 -10.80
CA ALA A 105 18.03 -18.32 -10.30
C ALA A 105 18.08 -19.72 -10.96
N TYR A 106 18.58 -20.70 -10.25
CA TYR A 106 18.60 -22.08 -10.69
C TYR A 106 17.38 -22.81 -10.16
N SER A 107 16.52 -23.26 -11.04
CA SER A 107 15.42 -24.14 -10.69
C SER A 107 15.52 -25.42 -11.51
N GLY A 108 15.71 -26.55 -10.86
CA GLY A 108 15.59 -27.86 -11.48
C GLY A 108 14.12 -28.30 -11.45
N ALA A 109 13.53 -28.52 -12.60
CA ALA A 109 12.22 -29.18 -12.68
C ALA A 109 12.41 -30.64 -13.08
N GLY A 110 11.83 -31.57 -12.33
CA GLY A 110 11.73 -32.98 -12.73
C GLY A 110 10.90 -33.12 -14.00
N VAL A 111 11.07 -34.22 -14.69
CA VAL A 111 10.27 -34.55 -15.90
C VAL A 111 8.78 -34.58 -15.55
N ASN A 112 8.44 -34.95 -14.35
CA ASN A 112 7.10 -34.89 -13.75
C ASN A 112 7.22 -34.87 -12.22
N GLY A 113 6.10 -34.78 -11.50
CA GLY A 113 6.07 -34.71 -10.04
C GLY A 113 6.57 -35.97 -9.29
N PHE A 114 6.88 -37.06 -10.00
CA PHE A 114 7.30 -38.33 -9.41
C PHE A 114 8.77 -38.66 -9.70
N VAL A 115 9.40 -37.96 -10.65
CA VAL A 115 10.81 -38.15 -10.99
C VAL A 115 11.64 -37.02 -10.41
N PRO A 116 12.53 -37.30 -9.41
CA PRO A 116 13.35 -36.26 -8.82
C PRO A 116 14.39 -35.74 -9.80
N VAL A 117 14.74 -34.46 -9.68
CA VAL A 117 15.77 -33.77 -10.48
C VAL A 117 17.18 -34.31 -10.21
N GLY A 118 17.40 -34.88 -9.05
CA GLY A 118 18.66 -35.42 -8.57
C GLY A 118 18.48 -36.21 -7.29
N SER A 119 19.57 -36.66 -6.69
CA SER A 119 19.57 -37.36 -5.42
C SER A 119 20.41 -36.62 -4.38
N LEU A 120 20.14 -36.86 -3.10
CA LEU A 120 20.95 -36.29 -2.01
C LEU A 120 22.41 -36.75 -2.07
N THR A 121 22.67 -37.90 -2.68
CA THR A 121 24.02 -38.44 -2.86
C THR A 121 24.80 -37.75 -3.98
N THR A 122 24.15 -37.31 -5.02
CA THR A 122 24.78 -36.56 -6.13
C THR A 122 24.83 -35.05 -5.89
N GLY A 123 24.12 -34.58 -4.89
CA GLY A 123 24.04 -33.17 -4.57
C GLY A 123 23.19 -32.35 -5.56
N ILE A 124 23.14 -31.05 -5.34
CA ILE A 124 22.52 -30.09 -6.27
C ILE A 124 23.50 -29.84 -7.41
N PRO A 125 23.08 -29.92 -8.68
CA PRO A 125 23.93 -29.56 -9.81
C PRO A 125 24.49 -28.13 -9.64
N GLY A 126 25.79 -27.97 -9.91
CA GLY A 126 26.42 -26.66 -9.82
C GLY A 126 25.77 -25.64 -10.74
N ALA A 127 25.53 -24.44 -10.25
CA ALA A 127 25.08 -23.35 -11.11
C ALA A 127 26.16 -23.04 -12.16
N PRO A 128 25.79 -22.75 -13.43
CA PRO A 128 26.76 -22.33 -14.42
C PRO A 128 27.44 -21.03 -13.96
N ASN A 129 28.76 -21.01 -13.98
CA ASN A 129 29.54 -19.81 -13.68
C ASN A 129 30.03 -19.20 -15.01
N PRO A 130 29.35 -18.16 -15.52
CA PRO A 130 29.70 -17.55 -16.80
C PRO A 130 31.02 -16.80 -16.70
N ASP A 131 31.80 -16.82 -17.79
CA ASP A 131 32.96 -15.92 -17.93
C ASP A 131 32.47 -14.49 -18.13
N ILE A 132 32.81 -13.61 -17.21
CA ILE A 132 32.42 -12.20 -17.21
C ILE A 132 33.54 -11.27 -17.70
N ALA A 133 34.71 -11.78 -18.06
CA ALA A 133 35.88 -10.98 -18.37
C ALA A 133 35.67 -10.09 -19.61
N SER A 134 34.86 -10.55 -20.56
CA SER A 134 34.52 -9.78 -21.77
C SER A 134 33.63 -8.57 -21.52
N GLY A 135 33.03 -8.47 -20.31
CA GLY A 135 32.03 -7.45 -20.00
C GLY A 135 30.67 -7.66 -20.65
N ASN A 136 30.51 -8.73 -21.45
CA ASN A 136 29.24 -9.09 -22.10
C ASN A 136 28.99 -10.58 -21.98
N VAL A 137 27.81 -10.95 -21.47
CA VAL A 137 27.47 -12.35 -21.21
C VAL A 137 26.09 -12.65 -21.83
N LEU A 138 26.00 -13.71 -22.59
CA LEU A 138 24.71 -14.16 -23.13
C LEU A 138 23.81 -14.63 -22.00
N LEU A 139 22.58 -14.11 -21.95
CA LEU A 139 21.54 -14.58 -21.03
C LEU A 139 21.11 -16.00 -21.42
N PRO A 140 21.30 -17.03 -20.57
CA PRO A 140 20.92 -18.39 -20.90
C PRO A 140 19.39 -18.54 -21.04
N ARG A 141 18.98 -19.45 -21.90
CA ARG A 141 17.55 -19.75 -22.09
C ARG A 141 16.91 -20.24 -20.81
N GLY A 142 15.78 -19.62 -20.44
CA GLY A 142 15.04 -19.97 -19.22
C GLY A 142 15.53 -19.30 -17.94
N VAL A 143 16.58 -18.50 -18.02
CA VAL A 143 17.06 -17.68 -16.89
C VAL A 143 16.29 -16.36 -16.85
N ALA A 144 15.76 -16.02 -15.68
CA ALA A 144 15.09 -14.75 -15.45
C ALA A 144 16.13 -13.61 -15.42
N MET A 145 15.73 -12.44 -15.93
CA MET A 145 16.53 -11.22 -15.90
C MET A 145 15.68 -10.03 -15.51
N ARG A 146 16.24 -9.16 -14.71
CA ARG A 146 15.68 -7.84 -14.40
C ARG A 146 16.68 -6.76 -14.82
N SER A 147 16.32 -5.98 -15.83
CA SER A 147 17.15 -4.94 -16.40
C SER A 147 16.59 -3.54 -16.15
N PRO A 148 17.42 -2.51 -15.92
CA PRO A 148 16.94 -1.14 -15.93
C PRO A 148 16.48 -0.75 -17.33
N ASN A 149 15.42 0.06 -17.41
CA ASN A 149 15.01 0.67 -18.67
C ASN A 149 15.88 1.90 -18.96
N PRO A 150 16.62 1.93 -20.08
CA PRO A 150 17.57 3.03 -20.36
C PRO A 150 16.91 4.38 -20.61
N THR A 151 15.63 4.43 -20.97
CA THR A 151 14.90 5.67 -21.25
C THR A 151 14.05 6.15 -20.08
N ASN A 152 13.73 5.26 -19.09
CA ASN A 152 12.83 5.56 -17.99
C ASN A 152 13.45 5.25 -16.62
N ILE A 153 14.77 5.41 -16.47
CA ILE A 153 15.46 5.18 -15.19
C ILE A 153 15.40 6.38 -14.25
N ASP A 154 14.95 7.53 -14.74
CA ASP A 154 14.84 8.76 -13.94
C ASP A 154 13.88 8.64 -12.76
N ARG A 155 14.07 9.52 -11.81
CA ARG A 155 13.21 9.59 -10.62
C ARG A 155 11.86 10.17 -10.98
N GLY A 156 10.81 9.46 -10.64
CA GLY A 156 9.47 9.99 -10.71
C GLY A 156 9.21 11.08 -9.68
N THR A 157 8.20 11.89 -9.91
CA THR A 157 7.78 12.98 -9.03
C THR A 157 6.57 12.59 -8.19
N ILE A 158 6.54 13.09 -6.96
CA ILE A 158 5.39 13.02 -6.08
C ILE A 158 5.03 14.45 -5.70
N ASP A 159 3.94 14.95 -6.24
CA ASP A 159 3.39 16.26 -5.94
C ASP A 159 2.28 16.10 -4.90
N SER A 160 2.36 16.84 -3.79
CA SER A 160 1.36 16.84 -2.73
C SER A 160 0.88 18.25 -2.46
N TRP A 161 -0.42 18.42 -2.27
CA TRP A 161 -1.02 19.71 -1.97
C TRP A 161 -2.18 19.55 -0.98
N ASN A 162 -2.43 20.60 -0.23
CA ASN A 162 -3.54 20.62 0.71
C ASN A 162 -4.07 22.04 0.94
N VAL A 163 -5.31 22.10 1.38
CA VAL A 163 -5.92 23.32 1.91
C VAL A 163 -6.84 22.95 3.07
N PHE A 164 -6.70 23.65 4.19
CA PHE A 164 -7.49 23.44 5.41
C PHE A 164 -8.04 24.75 5.94
N VAL A 165 -9.26 24.69 6.46
CA VAL A 165 -9.85 25.71 7.31
C VAL A 165 -9.89 25.14 8.74
N GLU A 166 -9.28 25.84 9.67
CA GLU A 166 -9.28 25.51 11.10
C GLU A 166 -10.08 26.56 11.86
N ARG A 167 -10.97 26.13 12.74
CA ARG A 167 -11.78 27.04 13.54
C ARG A 167 -11.92 26.57 14.98
N ARG A 168 -11.71 27.52 15.90
CA ARG A 168 -12.10 27.35 17.30
C ARG A 168 -13.62 27.51 17.45
N LEU A 169 -14.20 26.62 18.23
CA LEU A 169 -15.62 26.60 18.54
C LEU A 169 -15.79 26.75 20.07
N PRO A 170 -17.01 27.09 20.55
CA PRO A 170 -17.34 27.03 21.98
C PRO A 170 -17.00 25.67 22.60
N LEU A 171 -16.91 25.60 23.93
CA LEU A 171 -16.61 24.40 24.70
C LEU A 171 -15.19 23.85 24.49
N ASP A 172 -14.23 24.69 24.15
CA ASP A 172 -12.85 24.35 23.87
C ASP A 172 -12.66 23.37 22.69
N LEU A 173 -13.62 23.32 21.78
CA LEU A 173 -13.56 22.53 20.56
C LEU A 173 -12.74 23.25 19.49
N ALA A 174 -12.01 22.49 18.69
CA ALA A 174 -11.41 22.94 17.44
C ALA A 174 -11.79 21.98 16.31
N ILE A 175 -12.28 22.54 15.22
CA ILE A 175 -12.57 21.79 14.00
C ILE A 175 -11.59 22.18 12.90
N SER A 176 -11.14 21.19 12.15
CA SER A 176 -10.35 21.36 10.93
C SER A 176 -11.06 20.64 9.81
N ALA A 177 -11.25 21.27 8.67
CA ALA A 177 -11.79 20.65 7.48
C ALA A 177 -10.96 21.07 6.26
N GLY A 178 -10.63 20.12 5.40
CA GLY A 178 -9.78 20.43 4.27
C GLY A 178 -9.70 19.33 3.23
N TYR A 179 -9.00 19.65 2.16
CA TYR A 179 -8.72 18.79 1.04
C TYR A 179 -7.21 18.47 0.98
N VAL A 180 -6.91 17.21 0.68
CA VAL A 180 -5.54 16.72 0.44
C VAL A 180 -5.51 16.00 -0.88
N GLY A 181 -4.54 16.34 -1.71
CA GLY A 181 -4.25 15.64 -2.96
C GLY A 181 -2.80 15.25 -3.08
N THR A 182 -2.55 14.10 -3.71
CA THR A 182 -1.22 13.64 -4.08
C THR A 182 -1.27 13.03 -5.47
N ALA A 183 -0.28 13.35 -6.30
CA ALA A 183 -0.10 12.76 -7.61
C ALA A 183 1.34 12.24 -7.75
N THR A 184 1.48 10.96 -8.07
CA THR A 184 2.75 10.34 -8.44
C THR A 184 2.80 10.17 -9.94
N ARG A 185 3.90 10.59 -10.55
CA ARG A 185 4.22 10.35 -11.96
C ARG A 185 5.59 9.74 -12.05
N GLY A 186 5.70 8.62 -12.76
CA GLY A 186 6.95 7.88 -12.85
C GLY A 186 7.28 7.12 -11.56
N GLY A 187 6.30 6.50 -10.90
CA GLY A 187 6.55 5.49 -9.88
C GLY A 187 7.28 4.29 -10.47
N TYR A 188 8.17 3.67 -9.72
CA TYR A 188 8.87 2.49 -10.24
C TYR A 188 7.93 1.29 -10.39
N ALA A 189 8.05 0.62 -11.54
CA ALA A 189 7.34 -0.61 -11.83
C ALA A 189 8.22 -1.55 -12.64
N ASP A 190 7.92 -2.84 -12.60
CA ASP A 190 8.52 -3.88 -13.44
C ASP A 190 7.52 -4.28 -14.51
N ILE A 191 7.91 -4.18 -15.76
CA ILE A 191 7.12 -4.64 -16.90
C ILE A 191 7.76 -5.93 -17.43
N ASN A 192 6.98 -6.99 -17.53
CA ASN A 192 7.49 -8.24 -18.11
C ASN A 192 7.46 -8.16 -19.63
N GLN A 193 8.62 -8.04 -20.25
CA GLN A 193 8.76 -7.96 -21.69
C GLN A 193 8.55 -9.32 -22.39
N ASN A 194 8.65 -10.44 -21.65
CA ASN A 194 8.37 -11.76 -22.20
C ASN A 194 6.88 -12.13 -22.02
N TYR A 195 6.01 -11.38 -22.67
CA TYR A 195 4.57 -11.56 -22.67
C TYR A 195 4.08 -12.08 -24.04
N ALA A 196 2.81 -12.48 -24.13
CA ALA A 196 2.09 -12.76 -25.37
C ALA A 196 0.76 -11.98 -25.39
N GLU A 197 0.36 -11.47 -26.53
CA GLU A 197 -0.99 -10.87 -26.69
C GLU A 197 -2.08 -11.94 -26.71
N SER A 198 -1.77 -13.13 -27.26
CA SER A 198 -2.64 -14.31 -27.31
C SER A 198 -1.80 -15.57 -27.58
N GLY A 199 -2.41 -16.75 -27.55
CA GLY A 199 -1.74 -18.01 -27.94
C GLY A 199 -0.91 -18.68 -26.85
N GLY A 200 -1.01 -18.23 -25.62
CA GLY A 200 -0.38 -18.85 -24.46
C GLY A 200 1.12 -18.68 -24.37
N ASN A 201 1.77 -19.56 -23.62
CA ASN A 201 3.23 -19.46 -23.32
C ASN A 201 4.10 -19.51 -24.59
N ALA A 202 3.77 -20.37 -25.55
CA ALA A 202 4.58 -20.53 -26.76
C ALA A 202 4.57 -19.29 -27.67
N ALA A 203 3.57 -18.43 -27.55
CA ALA A 203 3.44 -17.20 -28.31
C ALA A 203 4.13 -16.00 -27.65
N ARG A 204 4.81 -16.17 -26.51
CA ARG A 204 5.55 -15.09 -25.86
C ARG A 204 6.60 -14.52 -26.77
N GLN A 205 6.75 -13.20 -26.73
CA GLN A 205 7.65 -12.44 -27.60
C GLN A 205 9.10 -12.99 -27.62
N TYR A 206 9.59 -13.42 -26.48
CA TYR A 206 10.94 -13.96 -26.33
C TYR A 206 10.99 -15.45 -25.98
N PHE A 207 9.94 -16.21 -26.28
CA PHE A 207 9.86 -17.62 -25.90
C PHE A 207 11.05 -18.46 -26.39
N ALA A 208 11.48 -18.24 -27.61
CA ALA A 208 12.63 -18.96 -28.20
C ALA A 208 13.94 -18.77 -27.39
N ARG A 209 14.13 -17.58 -26.80
CA ARG A 209 15.34 -17.20 -26.05
C ARG A 209 15.19 -17.35 -24.55
N ALA A 210 14.01 -17.01 -24.01
CA ALA A 210 13.75 -16.94 -22.58
C ALA A 210 12.82 -18.04 -22.06
N ASN A 211 12.21 -18.84 -22.93
CA ASN A 211 11.16 -19.78 -22.53
C ASN A 211 10.08 -19.06 -21.70
N ASN A 212 9.71 -19.59 -20.54
CA ASN A 212 8.74 -18.99 -19.63
C ASN A 212 9.36 -18.04 -18.60
N ALA A 213 10.68 -17.75 -18.70
CA ALA A 213 11.35 -16.89 -17.74
C ALA A 213 10.81 -15.44 -17.78
N ASN A 214 10.80 -14.80 -16.63
CA ASN A 214 10.51 -13.37 -16.54
C ASN A 214 11.69 -12.56 -17.06
N ILE A 215 11.42 -11.76 -18.08
CA ILE A 215 12.37 -10.76 -18.59
C ILE A 215 11.79 -9.39 -18.24
N LEU A 216 12.21 -8.89 -17.08
CA LEU A 216 11.65 -7.70 -16.50
C LEU A 216 12.45 -6.47 -16.91
N ASP A 217 11.73 -5.46 -17.36
CA ASP A 217 12.21 -4.13 -17.64
C ASP A 217 11.69 -3.19 -16.55
N TRP A 218 12.57 -2.65 -15.70
CA TRP A 218 12.15 -1.79 -14.61
C TRP A 218 12.48 -0.33 -14.86
N GLY A 219 11.56 0.55 -14.53
CA GLY A 219 11.70 1.97 -14.74
C GLY A 219 10.57 2.77 -14.10
N SER A 220 10.57 4.06 -14.38
CA SER A 220 9.59 5.03 -13.86
C SER A 220 8.32 5.05 -14.72
N PHE A 221 7.52 3.99 -14.67
CA PHE A 221 6.34 3.82 -15.52
C PHE A 221 5.02 4.15 -14.82
N ALA A 222 4.94 3.89 -13.51
CA ALA A 222 3.68 3.88 -12.81
C ALA A 222 3.18 5.28 -12.45
N ILE A 223 1.86 5.40 -12.41
CA ILE A 223 1.17 6.58 -11.91
C ILE A 223 0.27 6.22 -10.73
N ALA A 224 0.09 7.19 -9.82
CA ALA A 224 -0.85 7.09 -8.72
C ALA A 224 -1.45 8.45 -8.40
N ASN A 225 -2.71 8.45 -7.92
CA ASN A 225 -3.39 9.64 -7.45
C ASN A 225 -4.16 9.34 -6.17
N TYR A 226 -4.11 10.30 -5.26
CA TYR A 226 -4.91 10.29 -4.04
C TYR A 226 -5.62 11.61 -3.88
N HIS A 227 -6.90 11.57 -3.53
CA HIS A 227 -7.71 12.72 -3.25
C HIS A 227 -8.54 12.46 -2.00
N SER A 228 -8.60 13.40 -1.08
CA SER A 228 -9.41 13.26 0.12
C SER A 228 -9.97 14.58 0.62
N MET A 229 -11.18 14.51 1.18
CA MET A 229 -11.70 15.48 2.13
C MET A 229 -11.45 14.93 3.54
N GLN A 230 -10.88 15.74 4.42
CA GLN A 230 -10.57 15.35 5.79
C GLN A 230 -11.22 16.34 6.75
N VAL A 231 -11.87 15.82 7.78
CA VAL A 231 -12.44 16.61 8.87
C VAL A 231 -11.89 16.07 10.19
N ALA A 232 -11.36 16.94 11.04
CA ALA A 232 -10.91 16.57 12.37
C ALA A 232 -11.58 17.46 13.42
N LEU A 233 -11.95 16.85 14.52
CA LEU A 233 -12.49 17.49 15.72
C LEU A 233 -11.55 17.21 16.88
N ASN A 234 -11.16 18.22 17.61
CA ASN A 234 -10.30 18.09 18.77
C ASN A 234 -10.80 18.94 19.93
N ARG A 235 -10.90 18.32 21.10
CA ARG A 235 -11.12 18.96 22.38
C ARG A 235 -10.06 18.47 23.34
N PRO A 236 -9.13 19.34 23.80
CA PRO A 236 -8.13 18.95 24.80
C PRO A 236 -8.83 18.53 26.10
N PHE A 237 -8.12 17.76 26.91
CA PHE A 237 -8.66 17.37 28.21
C PHE A 237 -8.90 18.59 29.08
N LYS A 238 -10.16 18.88 29.34
CA LYS A 238 -10.59 20.00 30.20
C LYS A 238 -11.94 19.67 30.82
N ASN A 239 -12.11 19.97 32.10
CA ASN A 239 -13.34 19.66 32.87
C ASN A 239 -13.75 18.19 32.77
N GLY A 240 -12.75 17.27 32.80
CA GLY A 240 -12.96 15.83 32.78
C GLY A 240 -13.25 15.23 31.41
N LEU A 241 -13.25 16.00 30.31
CA LEU A 241 -13.54 15.45 28.99
C LEU A 241 -12.44 15.81 27.97
N LEU A 242 -11.90 14.78 27.32
CA LEU A 242 -11.14 14.84 26.07
C LEU A 242 -11.96 14.20 24.95
N LEU A 243 -11.97 14.83 23.79
CA LEU A 243 -12.61 14.27 22.61
C LEU A 243 -11.73 14.50 21.37
N LYS A 244 -11.53 13.45 20.57
CA LYS A 244 -10.87 13.49 19.27
C LYS A 244 -11.72 12.75 18.24
N GLY A 245 -11.89 13.34 17.07
CA GLY A 245 -12.57 12.71 15.95
C GLY A 245 -11.82 13.01 14.66
N ALA A 246 -11.77 12.05 13.74
CA ALA A 246 -11.26 12.24 12.41
C ALA A 246 -12.13 11.46 11.42
N TYR A 247 -12.54 12.15 10.36
CA TYR A 247 -13.24 11.55 9.24
C TYR A 247 -12.51 11.86 7.95
N THR A 248 -12.31 10.85 7.14
CA THR A 248 -11.69 10.97 5.81
C THR A 248 -12.64 10.36 4.78
N TRP A 249 -12.95 11.13 3.76
CA TRP A 249 -13.56 10.66 2.53
C TRP A 249 -12.50 10.74 1.43
N SER A 250 -12.14 9.60 0.83
CA SER A 250 -10.98 9.54 -0.06
C SER A 250 -11.16 8.58 -1.23
N LYS A 251 -10.28 8.75 -2.21
CA LYS A 251 -10.10 7.88 -3.35
C LYS A 251 -8.62 7.76 -3.66
N ALA A 252 -8.11 6.53 -3.67
CA ALA A 252 -6.75 6.19 -4.07
C ALA A 252 -6.78 5.33 -5.33
N LEU A 253 -6.11 5.79 -6.38
CA LEU A 253 -5.94 5.06 -7.65
C LEU A 253 -4.45 4.91 -7.93
N ASN A 254 -4.04 3.74 -8.44
CA ASN A 254 -2.68 3.50 -8.84
C ASN A 254 -2.58 2.41 -9.90
N GLN A 255 -1.42 2.29 -10.52
CA GLN A 255 -1.11 1.18 -11.42
C GLN A 255 -0.40 0.02 -10.71
N VAL A 256 0.20 0.30 -9.54
CA VAL A 256 0.99 -0.66 -8.76
C VAL A 256 0.83 -0.35 -7.27
N ASP A 257 0.54 -1.36 -6.45
CA ASP A 257 0.38 -1.16 -4.99
C ASP A 257 1.71 -1.11 -4.23
N ASP A 258 2.78 -1.62 -4.81
CA ASP A 258 4.12 -1.69 -4.21
C ASP A 258 5.19 -1.45 -5.27
N ASP A 259 6.01 -0.44 -5.10
CA ASP A 259 7.11 -0.08 -6.00
C ASP A 259 8.39 -0.91 -5.76
N GLY A 260 8.48 -1.61 -4.62
CA GLY A 260 9.63 -2.44 -4.27
C GLY A 260 9.69 -3.77 -5.02
N ARG A 261 8.53 -4.38 -5.29
CA ARG A 261 8.42 -5.71 -5.92
C ARG A 261 7.43 -5.78 -7.06
N ALA A 262 6.66 -4.74 -7.27
CA ALA A 262 5.48 -4.82 -8.10
C ALA A 262 5.79 -4.95 -9.58
N VAL A 263 5.40 -6.07 -10.11
CA VAL A 263 5.11 -6.26 -11.52
C VAL A 263 3.69 -5.74 -11.76
N VAL A 264 3.48 -4.97 -12.81
CA VAL A 264 2.13 -4.55 -13.21
C VAL A 264 1.26 -5.79 -13.53
N SER A 265 -0.04 -5.70 -13.27
CA SER A 265 -0.95 -6.82 -13.48
C SER A 265 -1.08 -7.20 -14.97
N TRP A 266 -1.04 -6.22 -15.85
CA TRP A 266 -1.02 -6.39 -17.30
C TRP A 266 0.18 -5.68 -17.89
N SER A 267 1.18 -6.44 -18.32
CA SER A 267 2.39 -5.90 -18.96
C SER A 267 2.29 -5.80 -20.48
N GLN A 268 1.31 -6.46 -21.09
CA GLN A 268 1.09 -6.34 -22.53
C GLN A 268 0.50 -4.96 -22.90
N PRO A 269 0.98 -4.34 -24.00
CA PRO A 269 0.58 -2.99 -24.39
C PRO A 269 -0.94 -2.80 -24.54
N SER A 270 -1.65 -3.78 -25.10
CA SER A 270 -3.10 -3.71 -25.33
C SER A 270 -3.93 -3.66 -24.05
N GLN A 271 -3.36 -4.08 -22.92
CA GLN A 271 -4.05 -4.17 -21.62
C GLN A 271 -3.44 -3.24 -20.57
N PHE A 272 -2.39 -2.48 -20.91
CA PHE A 272 -1.61 -1.74 -19.93
C PHE A 272 -2.43 -0.71 -19.14
N ASP A 273 -3.37 -0.03 -19.80
CA ASP A 273 -4.21 0.99 -19.17
C ASP A 273 -5.13 0.44 -18.07
N ARG A 274 -5.45 -0.87 -18.12
CA ARG A 274 -6.25 -1.53 -17.08
C ARG A 274 -5.55 -1.59 -15.71
N ASN A 275 -4.22 -1.39 -15.67
CA ASN A 275 -3.50 -1.33 -14.41
C ASN A 275 -3.95 -0.15 -13.53
N TYR A 276 -4.46 0.95 -14.14
CA TYR A 276 -4.91 2.10 -13.39
C TYR A 276 -6.31 1.86 -12.79
N ALA A 277 -6.31 1.49 -11.52
CA ALA A 277 -7.50 1.07 -10.79
C ALA A 277 -7.42 1.48 -9.32
N TYR A 278 -8.42 1.15 -8.51
CA TYR A 278 -8.35 1.36 -7.07
C TYR A 278 -7.11 0.70 -6.48
N ALA A 279 -6.40 1.42 -5.63
CA ALA A 279 -5.30 0.86 -4.85
C ALA A 279 -5.85 -0.23 -3.90
N GLY A 280 -5.10 -1.33 -3.72
CA GLY A 280 -5.55 -2.44 -2.87
C GLY A 280 -5.84 -2.04 -1.41
N TYR A 281 -5.32 -0.91 -0.97
CA TYR A 281 -5.55 -0.31 0.35
C TYR A 281 -6.58 0.83 0.35
N ASP A 282 -7.24 1.13 -0.79
CA ASP A 282 -8.24 2.20 -0.87
C ASP A 282 -9.41 1.97 0.09
N ARG A 283 -9.76 3.02 0.82
CA ARG A 283 -10.93 3.06 1.72
C ARG A 283 -11.65 4.39 1.54
N PRO A 284 -12.79 4.41 0.84
CA PRO A 284 -13.53 5.64 0.59
C PRO A 284 -13.91 6.40 1.85
N HIS A 285 -14.26 5.70 2.91
CA HIS A 285 -14.69 6.32 4.16
C HIS A 285 -13.92 5.72 5.33
N MET A 286 -13.38 6.58 6.17
CA MET A 286 -12.72 6.22 7.42
C MET A 286 -13.17 7.19 8.51
N LEU A 287 -13.74 6.67 9.59
CA LEU A 287 -14.09 7.41 10.80
C LEU A 287 -13.32 6.84 11.99
N GLN A 288 -12.70 7.73 12.75
CA GLN A 288 -12.03 7.39 14.01
C GLN A 288 -12.49 8.35 15.10
N LEU A 289 -12.83 7.82 16.25
CA LEU A 289 -13.26 8.58 17.42
C LEU A 289 -12.48 8.11 18.63
N GLY A 290 -12.07 9.05 19.48
CA GLY A 290 -11.42 8.73 20.74
C GLY A 290 -11.93 9.69 21.84
N PHE A 291 -12.21 9.16 23.00
CA PHE A 291 -12.62 9.97 24.14
C PHE A 291 -12.04 9.46 25.44
N VAL A 292 -11.88 10.39 26.37
CA VAL A 292 -11.61 10.15 27.79
C VAL A 292 -12.62 11.00 28.57
N TYR A 293 -13.40 10.38 29.45
CA TYR A 293 -14.37 11.11 30.25
C TYR A 293 -14.34 10.68 31.70
N GLU A 294 -13.97 11.63 32.57
CA GLU A 294 -14.11 11.49 34.01
C GLU A 294 -15.54 11.77 34.41
N LEU A 295 -16.21 10.76 34.93
CA LEU A 295 -17.60 10.88 35.33
C LEU A 295 -17.76 11.85 36.52
N PRO A 296 -18.65 12.85 36.43
CA PRO A 296 -18.74 13.91 37.43
C PRO A 296 -19.52 13.50 38.70
N PHE A 297 -19.81 12.19 38.84
CA PHE A 297 -20.69 11.71 39.92
C PHE A 297 -20.06 11.85 41.31
N ALA A 298 -20.76 12.48 42.22
CA ALA A 298 -20.45 12.57 43.65
C ALA A 298 -19.05 13.13 43.96
N ARG A 299 -18.50 14.01 43.13
CA ARG A 299 -17.13 14.57 43.32
C ARG A 299 -16.97 15.21 44.70
N ASP A 300 -17.95 15.99 45.12
CA ASP A 300 -17.93 16.78 46.37
C ASP A 300 -18.67 16.09 47.55
N ALA A 301 -19.19 14.89 47.36
CA ALA A 301 -19.96 14.19 48.38
C ALA A 301 -19.04 13.31 49.25
N SER A 302 -19.38 13.19 50.53
CA SER A 302 -18.68 12.38 51.53
C SER A 302 -19.57 11.21 51.98
N GLY A 303 -18.96 10.12 52.41
CA GLY A 303 -19.64 8.91 52.89
C GLY A 303 -19.33 7.67 52.06
N VAL A 304 -19.89 6.53 52.45
CA VAL A 304 -19.61 5.22 51.84
C VAL A 304 -20.15 5.12 50.42
N LEU A 305 -21.40 5.56 50.17
CA LEU A 305 -22.02 5.50 48.83
C LEU A 305 -21.28 6.41 47.82
N PRO A 306 -21.01 7.68 48.11
CA PRO A 306 -20.13 8.50 47.27
C PRO A 306 -18.78 7.86 47.04
N MET A 307 -18.16 7.23 48.02
CA MET A 307 -16.89 6.52 47.84
C MET A 307 -16.99 5.43 46.77
N LEU A 308 -18.16 4.80 46.55
CA LEU A 308 -18.34 3.77 45.52
C LEU A 308 -18.60 4.30 44.12
N ILE A 309 -19.14 5.52 43.96
CA ILE A 309 -19.58 6.05 42.67
C ILE A 309 -18.68 7.17 42.09
N LYS A 310 -17.77 7.72 42.88
CA LYS A 310 -16.83 8.76 42.40
C LYS A 310 -15.57 8.21 41.76
N ASN A 311 -14.85 9.08 41.04
CA ASN A 311 -13.55 8.83 40.40
C ASN A 311 -13.57 7.74 39.30
N TRP A 312 -14.70 7.53 38.68
CA TRP A 312 -14.78 6.68 37.51
C TRP A 312 -14.40 7.46 36.26
N GLN A 313 -13.65 6.81 35.38
CA GLN A 313 -13.27 7.31 34.06
C GLN A 313 -13.62 6.26 33.01
N ILE A 314 -14.26 6.70 31.96
CA ILE A 314 -14.52 5.89 30.77
C ILE A 314 -13.65 6.40 29.62
N ASN A 315 -13.12 5.46 28.87
CA ASN A 315 -12.33 5.78 27.68
C ASN A 315 -12.82 4.89 26.53
N GLY A 316 -12.73 5.42 25.32
CA GLY A 316 -13.09 4.64 24.16
C GLY A 316 -12.33 5.07 22.92
N ILE A 317 -12.07 4.10 22.05
CA ILE A 317 -11.55 4.30 20.69
C ILE A 317 -12.47 3.55 19.74
N GLY A 318 -13.22 4.33 18.94
CA GLY A 318 -14.09 3.81 17.89
C GLY A 318 -13.48 3.96 16.52
N SER A 319 -13.70 3.01 15.65
CA SER A 319 -13.33 3.10 14.22
C SER A 319 -14.41 2.50 13.33
N TRP A 320 -14.65 3.15 12.19
CA TRP A 320 -15.43 2.60 11.10
C TRP A 320 -14.69 2.84 9.78
N LEU A 321 -14.50 1.76 9.01
CA LEU A 321 -13.71 1.74 7.79
C LEU A 321 -14.50 1.06 6.68
N SER A 322 -14.58 1.69 5.50
CA SER A 322 -15.08 1.01 4.30
C SER A 322 -14.24 -0.23 3.99
N GLY A 323 -14.83 -1.21 3.32
CA GLY A 323 -14.13 -2.39 2.85
C GLY A 323 -13.00 -2.04 1.89
N THR A 324 -12.00 -2.91 1.79
CA THR A 324 -10.92 -2.81 0.80
C THR A 324 -11.37 -3.36 -0.55
N PRO A 325 -10.82 -2.85 -1.65
CA PRO A 325 -11.11 -3.41 -2.96
C PRO A 325 -10.41 -4.77 -3.15
N PHE A 326 -10.96 -5.58 -4.09
CA PHE A 326 -10.37 -6.85 -4.50
C PHE A 326 -10.68 -7.15 -5.96
N SER A 327 -9.91 -8.07 -6.55
CA SER A 327 -10.11 -8.59 -7.89
C SER A 327 -10.72 -9.98 -7.82
N VAL A 328 -11.50 -10.36 -8.83
CA VAL A 328 -11.96 -11.74 -9.01
C VAL A 328 -11.14 -12.37 -10.13
N GLY A 329 -10.41 -13.43 -9.78
CA GLY A 329 -9.56 -14.16 -10.73
C GLY A 329 -10.36 -15.14 -11.59
N GLY A 330 -10.04 -15.15 -12.88
CA GLY A 330 -10.48 -16.18 -13.83
C GLY A 330 -9.38 -17.20 -14.10
N ASP A 331 -9.72 -18.29 -14.76
CA ASP A 331 -8.75 -19.27 -15.28
C ASP A 331 -7.99 -18.65 -16.46
N ASN A 332 -6.68 -18.85 -16.50
CA ASN A 332 -5.86 -18.36 -17.59
C ASN A 332 -6.13 -19.07 -18.94
N GLY A 333 -6.69 -20.27 -18.92
CA GLY A 333 -7.00 -21.02 -20.13
C GLY A 333 -5.87 -21.04 -21.16
N VAL A 334 -6.16 -20.73 -22.39
CA VAL A 334 -5.17 -20.61 -23.48
C VAL A 334 -4.33 -19.32 -23.42
N LEU A 335 -4.71 -18.35 -22.58
CA LEU A 335 -3.96 -17.12 -22.43
C LEU A 335 -2.71 -17.29 -21.55
N GLN A 336 -2.56 -18.41 -20.86
CA GLN A 336 -1.47 -18.84 -19.94
C GLN A 336 -0.17 -18.04 -20.10
N GLN A 337 -0.20 -16.76 -19.77
CA GLN A 337 0.94 -15.88 -19.97
C GLN A 337 1.28 -15.16 -18.66
N GLN A 338 2.55 -15.04 -18.39
CA GLN A 338 3.03 -14.27 -17.25
C GLN A 338 2.87 -12.79 -17.49
N GLY A 339 2.59 -12.03 -16.42
CA GLY A 339 2.41 -10.58 -16.48
C GLY A 339 1.02 -10.16 -16.95
N GLY A 340 0.09 -11.12 -17.07
CA GLY A 340 -1.32 -10.85 -17.33
C GLY A 340 -2.19 -11.40 -16.22
N LEU A 341 -2.88 -10.54 -15.49
CA LEU A 341 -3.91 -10.95 -14.55
C LEU A 341 -5.15 -11.36 -15.34
N GLN A 342 -5.51 -12.65 -15.28
CA GLN A 342 -6.80 -13.07 -15.82
C GLN A 342 -7.89 -12.78 -14.78
N THR A 343 -8.86 -11.95 -15.16
CA THR A 343 -10.00 -11.61 -14.32
C THR A 343 -11.26 -12.28 -14.85
N ALA A 344 -12.26 -12.43 -13.98
CA ALA A 344 -13.56 -12.97 -14.36
C ALA A 344 -14.31 -12.06 -15.34
N ASN A 345 -15.20 -12.62 -16.12
CA ASN A 345 -16.27 -11.85 -16.73
C ASN A 345 -17.38 -11.58 -15.72
N VAL A 346 -17.96 -10.39 -15.79
CA VAL A 346 -19.12 -9.95 -15.01
C VAL A 346 -20.25 -9.62 -15.98
N THR A 347 -21.44 -10.14 -15.71
CA THR A 347 -22.66 -9.91 -16.52
C THR A 347 -23.63 -9.01 -15.77
N GLY A 348 -24.01 -7.91 -16.41
CA GLY A 348 -24.98 -6.97 -15.86
C GLY A 348 -24.49 -6.11 -14.71
N GLU A 349 -25.41 -5.47 -14.00
CA GLU A 349 -25.14 -4.70 -12.80
C GLU A 349 -24.96 -5.65 -11.61
N LEU A 350 -23.90 -5.46 -10.84
CA LEU A 350 -23.60 -6.29 -9.68
C LEU A 350 -24.71 -6.18 -8.64
N LYS A 351 -25.27 -7.32 -8.28
CA LYS A 351 -26.20 -7.46 -7.17
C LYS A 351 -25.49 -8.05 -5.97
N GLY A 352 -25.72 -7.47 -4.80
CA GLY A 352 -25.03 -7.84 -3.57
C GLY A 352 -23.94 -6.85 -3.20
N GLY A 353 -22.95 -7.29 -2.43
CA GLY A 353 -21.91 -6.42 -1.88
C GLY A 353 -22.34 -5.68 -0.61
N PHE A 354 -23.58 -5.85 -0.21
CA PHE A 354 -24.18 -5.34 1.02
C PHE A 354 -24.98 -6.41 1.77
N GLY A 355 -24.85 -7.68 1.36
CA GLY A 355 -25.42 -8.82 2.07
C GLY A 355 -24.76 -8.99 3.43
N GLU A 356 -25.33 -9.86 4.24
CA GLU A 356 -24.72 -10.23 5.52
C GLU A 356 -23.39 -10.93 5.24
N ALA A 357 -22.32 -10.43 5.83
CA ALA A 357 -21.03 -11.07 5.74
C ALA A 357 -20.99 -12.24 6.74
N GLY A 358 -20.63 -13.42 6.25
CA GLY A 358 -20.55 -14.62 7.09
C GLY A 358 -20.02 -15.81 6.32
N PRO A 359 -19.68 -16.92 7.03
CA PRO A 359 -19.06 -18.10 6.41
C PRO A 359 -19.98 -18.83 5.44
N ASP A 360 -21.28 -18.70 5.59
CA ASP A 360 -22.29 -19.37 4.77
C ASP A 360 -23.01 -18.44 3.79
N GLU A 361 -22.75 -17.13 3.89
CA GLU A 361 -23.33 -16.11 3.04
C GLU A 361 -22.40 -15.75 1.88
N GLN A 362 -23.01 -15.44 0.73
CA GLN A 362 -22.27 -14.97 -0.45
C GLN A 362 -22.31 -13.46 -0.55
N TRP A 363 -21.13 -12.86 -0.60
CA TRP A 363 -20.97 -11.39 -0.58
C TRP A 363 -21.53 -10.73 -1.85
N TYR A 364 -21.26 -11.33 -3.02
CA TYR A 364 -21.91 -11.02 -4.31
C TYR A 364 -22.59 -12.26 -4.85
N ASP A 365 -23.57 -12.09 -5.75
CA ASP A 365 -24.22 -13.19 -6.43
C ASP A 365 -23.21 -13.89 -7.37
N PRO A 366 -22.81 -15.15 -7.11
CA PRO A 366 -21.83 -15.85 -7.93
C PRO A 366 -22.26 -16.07 -9.37
N SER A 367 -23.58 -16.10 -9.66
CA SER A 367 -24.11 -16.31 -11.00
C SER A 367 -23.79 -15.17 -11.96
N GLN A 368 -23.42 -14.02 -11.43
CA GLN A 368 -22.99 -12.85 -12.21
C GLN A 368 -21.55 -12.96 -12.73
N PHE A 369 -20.79 -13.95 -12.25
CA PHE A 369 -19.40 -14.15 -12.62
C PHE A 369 -19.24 -15.39 -13.49
N SER A 370 -18.41 -15.31 -14.51
CA SER A 370 -18.11 -16.43 -15.39
C SER A 370 -16.66 -16.45 -15.82
N GLN A 371 -16.21 -17.63 -16.25
CA GLN A 371 -14.88 -17.78 -16.83
C GLN A 371 -14.80 -17.01 -18.15
N PRO A 372 -13.70 -16.28 -18.39
CA PRO A 372 -13.53 -15.49 -19.60
C PRO A 372 -13.22 -16.33 -20.85
N GLY A 373 -12.86 -17.60 -20.68
CA GLY A 373 -12.49 -18.51 -21.78
C GLY A 373 -11.18 -18.07 -22.46
N ASN A 374 -11.22 -17.88 -23.76
CA ASN A 374 -10.07 -17.56 -24.60
C ASN A 374 -9.85 -16.03 -24.78
N ALA A 375 -10.55 -15.22 -24.00
CA ALA A 375 -10.45 -13.77 -24.04
C ALA A 375 -10.05 -13.23 -22.68
N TRP A 376 -9.64 -11.98 -22.62
CA TRP A 376 -9.45 -11.27 -21.37
C TRP A 376 -10.81 -11.03 -20.69
N GLY A 377 -10.88 -11.34 -19.39
CA GLY A 377 -12.07 -11.02 -18.60
C GLY A 377 -12.37 -9.52 -18.61
N ASN A 378 -13.64 -9.17 -18.53
CA ASN A 378 -14.09 -7.78 -18.59
C ASN A 378 -14.01 -7.05 -17.26
N SER A 379 -13.83 -7.74 -16.12
CA SER A 379 -13.65 -7.08 -14.84
C SER A 379 -12.23 -6.47 -14.69
N GLY A 380 -12.13 -5.38 -13.96
CA GLY A 380 -10.87 -4.69 -13.70
C GLY A 380 -10.12 -5.23 -12.48
N ARG A 381 -8.88 -4.77 -12.30
CA ARG A 381 -8.14 -4.92 -11.05
C ARG A 381 -8.88 -4.17 -9.94
N ASN A 382 -9.01 -4.79 -8.76
CA ASN A 382 -9.63 -4.15 -7.60
C ASN A 382 -11.02 -3.55 -7.87
N ALA A 383 -11.79 -4.18 -8.78
CA ALA A 383 -13.09 -3.66 -9.23
C ALA A 383 -14.22 -3.86 -8.20
N PHE A 384 -14.03 -4.78 -7.26
CA PHE A 384 -15.04 -5.15 -6.27
C PHE A 384 -14.61 -4.70 -4.87
N ARG A 385 -15.56 -4.58 -3.95
CA ARG A 385 -15.28 -4.10 -2.60
C ARG A 385 -15.83 -5.07 -1.56
N GLY A 386 -15.01 -5.37 -0.57
CA GLY A 386 -15.36 -6.21 0.57
C GLY A 386 -16.19 -5.47 1.62
N PRO A 387 -16.53 -6.15 2.73
CA PRO A 387 -17.35 -5.59 3.79
C PRO A 387 -16.66 -4.45 4.53
N SER A 388 -17.46 -3.51 5.02
CA SER A 388 -16.99 -2.49 5.97
C SER A 388 -16.73 -3.11 7.33
N ASN A 389 -15.82 -2.52 8.08
CA ASN A 389 -15.51 -2.95 9.43
C ASN A 389 -15.67 -1.80 10.41
N TRP A 390 -16.25 -2.08 11.58
CA TRP A 390 -16.30 -1.13 12.67
C TRP A 390 -15.91 -1.79 13.99
N ASN A 391 -15.31 -1.03 14.89
CA ASN A 391 -14.85 -1.50 16.18
C ASN A 391 -14.99 -0.42 17.23
N LEU A 392 -15.26 -0.83 18.46
CA LEU A 392 -15.13 0.01 19.65
C LEU A 392 -14.32 -0.75 20.71
N ASP A 393 -13.16 -0.18 21.03
CA ASP A 393 -12.40 -0.55 22.22
C ASP A 393 -12.85 0.37 23.35
N PHE A 394 -13.15 -0.22 24.50
CA PHE A 394 -13.71 0.50 25.64
C PHE A 394 -12.98 0.14 26.93
N SER A 395 -12.78 1.13 27.78
CA SER A 395 -12.20 0.87 29.10
C SER A 395 -12.88 1.67 30.19
N LEU A 396 -12.94 1.05 31.36
CA LEU A 396 -13.47 1.60 32.60
C LEU A 396 -12.37 1.60 33.65
N PHE A 397 -12.01 2.79 34.13
CA PHE A 397 -10.98 2.97 35.14
C PHE A 397 -11.59 3.55 36.42
N ARG A 398 -10.99 3.18 37.52
CA ARG A 398 -11.32 3.79 38.80
C ARG A 398 -10.11 3.89 39.71
N ALA A 399 -9.90 5.08 40.25
CA ALA A 399 -8.85 5.35 41.21
C ALA A 399 -9.39 5.42 42.65
N PHE A 400 -8.73 4.70 43.56
CA PHE A 400 -8.98 4.69 44.98
C PHE A 400 -7.76 5.34 45.68
N PRO A 401 -7.83 6.62 46.06
CA PRO A 401 -6.80 7.23 46.90
C PRO A 401 -6.88 6.68 48.35
N ILE A 402 -5.75 6.20 48.87
CA ILE A 402 -5.62 5.63 50.21
C ILE A 402 -4.43 6.30 50.90
N GLY A 403 -4.65 7.44 51.54
CA GLY A 403 -3.58 8.25 52.10
C GLY A 403 -2.61 8.73 51.00
N ARG A 404 -1.33 8.37 51.09
CA ARG A 404 -0.31 8.65 50.07
C ARG A 404 -0.29 7.66 48.90
N TYR A 405 -1.03 6.57 49.01
CA TYR A 405 -1.10 5.50 48.00
C TYR A 405 -2.29 5.69 47.08
N ARG A 406 -2.21 5.11 45.89
CA ARG A 406 -3.30 5.07 44.92
C ARG A 406 -3.44 3.67 44.36
N VAL A 407 -4.61 3.08 44.50
CA VAL A 407 -4.98 1.85 43.83
C VAL A 407 -5.87 2.20 42.64
N GLU A 408 -5.54 1.72 41.46
CA GLU A 408 -6.31 1.94 40.24
C GLU A 408 -6.79 0.60 39.69
N PHE A 409 -8.11 0.45 39.62
CA PHE A 409 -8.76 -0.65 38.93
C PHE A 409 -8.94 -0.29 37.46
N ARG A 410 -8.68 -1.24 36.56
CA ARG A 410 -8.86 -1.12 35.13
C ARG A 410 -9.61 -2.33 34.59
N ALA A 411 -10.65 -2.08 33.80
CA ALA A 411 -11.33 -3.07 32.97
C ALA A 411 -11.26 -2.57 31.54
N GLU A 412 -10.62 -3.33 30.65
CA GLU A 412 -10.35 -2.97 29.27
C GLU A 412 -10.91 -4.05 28.36
N ALA A 413 -11.65 -3.67 27.33
CA ALA A 413 -12.22 -4.57 26.35
C ALA A 413 -11.89 -4.08 24.94
N ALA A 414 -11.07 -4.82 24.22
CA ALA A 414 -10.94 -4.66 22.78
C ALA A 414 -12.15 -5.31 22.11
N ASN A 415 -12.71 -4.64 21.10
CA ASN A 415 -13.94 -5.07 20.43
C ASN A 415 -15.08 -5.37 21.43
N VAL A 416 -15.45 -4.37 22.22
CA VAL A 416 -16.39 -4.54 23.37
C VAL A 416 -17.72 -5.16 22.97
N PHE A 417 -18.20 -4.90 21.74
CA PHE A 417 -19.44 -5.47 21.23
C PHE A 417 -19.28 -6.87 20.64
N ASN A 418 -18.06 -7.41 20.60
CA ASN A 418 -17.73 -8.68 19.95
C ASN A 418 -18.24 -8.76 18.50
N HIS A 419 -18.17 -7.64 17.79
CA HIS A 419 -18.59 -7.54 16.41
C HIS A 419 -17.61 -8.29 15.49
N ALA A 420 -18.12 -9.17 14.64
CA ALA A 420 -17.30 -9.89 13.67
C ALA A 420 -16.79 -8.92 12.58
N GLN A 421 -15.48 -8.82 12.45
CA GLN A 421 -14.83 -7.96 11.45
C GLN A 421 -14.34 -8.86 10.31
N TRP A 422 -15.09 -8.88 9.22
CA TRP A 422 -14.88 -9.80 8.13
C TRP A 422 -13.77 -9.35 7.17
N ALA A 423 -13.01 -10.32 6.65
CA ALA A 423 -12.06 -10.12 5.55
C ALA A 423 -12.80 -10.03 4.20
N ASN A 424 -12.04 -9.90 3.10
CA ASN A 424 -12.60 -9.99 1.76
C ASN A 424 -13.06 -11.43 1.46
N PRO A 425 -14.04 -11.63 0.58
CA PRO A 425 -14.52 -12.94 0.18
C PRO A 425 -13.46 -13.73 -0.59
N ILE A 426 -13.69 -15.04 -0.73
CA ILE A 426 -12.90 -15.91 -1.58
C ILE A 426 -13.15 -15.53 -3.05
N THR A 427 -12.08 -15.29 -3.82
CA THR A 427 -12.14 -14.66 -5.14
C THR A 427 -11.86 -15.59 -6.33
N GLY A 428 -11.54 -16.87 -6.07
CA GLY A 428 -11.31 -17.86 -7.13
C GLY A 428 -12.63 -18.43 -7.64
N LEU A 429 -12.93 -18.28 -8.93
CA LEU A 429 -14.18 -18.74 -9.53
C LEU A 429 -14.42 -20.26 -9.41
N THR A 430 -13.35 -21.04 -9.34
CA THR A 430 -13.43 -22.51 -9.23
C THR A 430 -13.47 -23.01 -7.78
N ASP A 431 -13.33 -22.09 -6.80
CA ASP A 431 -13.43 -22.46 -5.39
C ASP A 431 -14.89 -22.75 -5.01
N PRO A 432 -15.20 -23.89 -4.37
CA PRO A 432 -16.57 -24.19 -3.91
C PRO A 432 -17.12 -23.16 -2.90
N ASN A 433 -16.26 -22.36 -2.30
CA ASN A 433 -16.65 -21.27 -1.40
C ASN A 433 -16.55 -19.89 -2.06
N PHE A 434 -16.59 -19.83 -3.38
CA PHE A 434 -16.52 -18.56 -4.11
C PHE A 434 -17.56 -17.56 -3.59
N MET A 435 -17.10 -16.33 -3.38
CA MET A 435 -17.84 -15.20 -2.77
C MET A 435 -18.25 -15.39 -1.31
N ARG A 436 -17.87 -16.47 -0.62
CA ARG A 436 -18.07 -16.61 0.83
C ARG A 436 -16.95 -15.96 1.62
N ILE A 437 -17.30 -15.40 2.79
CA ILE A 437 -16.32 -14.79 3.69
C ILE A 437 -16.13 -15.70 4.90
N ARG A 438 -15.03 -16.42 4.96
CA ARG A 438 -14.74 -17.44 5.97
C ARG A 438 -13.65 -17.06 6.98
N THR A 439 -13.10 -15.86 6.86
CA THR A 439 -12.02 -15.39 7.72
C THR A 439 -12.34 -14.03 8.31
N LEU A 440 -11.85 -13.81 9.52
CA LEU A 440 -11.92 -12.53 10.19
C LEU A 440 -10.70 -11.66 9.83
N ALA A 441 -10.92 -10.37 9.60
CA ALA A 441 -9.87 -9.39 9.38
C ALA A 441 -9.20 -8.97 10.70
N ARG A 442 -9.88 -9.16 11.84
CA ARG A 442 -9.39 -8.80 13.16
C ARG A 442 -9.86 -9.80 14.21
N ASN A 443 -9.23 -9.76 15.39
CA ASN A 443 -9.53 -10.64 16.50
C ASN A 443 -10.92 -10.38 17.10
N PRO A 444 -11.55 -11.41 17.72
CA PRO A 444 -12.75 -11.27 18.51
C PRO A 444 -12.46 -10.44 19.78
N ARG A 445 -13.50 -10.24 20.60
CA ARG A 445 -13.38 -9.50 21.86
C ARG A 445 -12.33 -10.11 22.78
N THR A 446 -11.46 -9.25 23.29
CA THR A 446 -10.51 -9.58 24.36
C THR A 446 -10.76 -8.67 25.54
N VAL A 447 -10.88 -9.25 26.74
CA VAL A 447 -11.09 -8.50 27.99
C VAL A 447 -9.89 -8.68 28.89
N GLN A 448 -9.42 -7.58 29.46
CA GLN A 448 -8.33 -7.54 30.42
C GLN A 448 -8.77 -6.80 31.68
N LEU A 449 -8.48 -7.37 32.84
CA LEU A 449 -8.65 -6.74 34.14
C LEU A 449 -7.27 -6.46 34.74
N GLY A 450 -7.09 -5.30 35.33
CA GLY A 450 -5.84 -4.89 35.95
C GLY A 450 -6.03 -4.15 37.25
N LEU A 451 -5.09 -4.32 38.17
CA LEU A 451 -4.92 -3.52 39.37
C LEU A 451 -3.53 -2.89 39.35
N ARG A 452 -3.46 -1.57 39.49
CA ARG A 452 -2.22 -0.83 39.57
C ARG A 452 -2.10 -0.19 40.94
N PHE A 453 -1.01 -0.47 41.63
CA PHE A 453 -0.68 0.15 42.90
C PHE A 453 0.43 1.19 42.67
N GLN A 454 0.20 2.41 43.19
CA GLN A 454 1.18 3.51 43.16
C GLN A 454 1.48 3.90 44.60
N PHE A 455 2.77 3.99 44.93
CA PHE A 455 3.30 4.31 46.26
C PHE A 455 4.33 5.45 46.19
#